data_b217c0828e70bea0a1b4c7bd1181292d
#
_entry.id   b217c0828e70bea0a1b4c7bd1181292d
#
_cell.length_a   1.000
_cell.length_b   1.000
_cell.length_c   1.000
_cell.angle_alpha   90.00
_cell.angle_beta   90.00
_cell.angle_gamma   90.00
#
_symmetry.space_group_name_H-M   'P 1'
#
loop_
_entity.id
_entity.type
_entity.pdbx_description
1 polymer ?
#
loop_
_entity_poly.entity_id
_entity_poly.type
_entity_poly.pdbx_seq_one_letter_code
_entity_poly.pdbx_strand_id
1 'polypeptide(L)'
;MITNNQAEYETILKGLQHLHEVKAEAIEVFRDSQLIINQLIGLYECKEETLKGYYDECQKLLKGFLHISFQHISRAQTKKLTI
;
A
#
# COMPACT_ATOMS: atom_id res chain seq x y z
N MET A 1 -19.55 8.58 -1.96
CA MET A 1 -18.44 9.08 -2.81
C MET A 1 -17.11 8.61 -2.26
N ILE A 2 -16.29 8.00 -3.11
CA ILE A 2 -15.00 7.49 -2.70
C ILE A 2 -13.95 8.59 -2.85
N THR A 3 -13.17 8.83 -1.80
CA THR A 3 -12.08 9.80 -1.86
C THR A 3 -10.88 9.19 -2.59
N ASN A 4 -9.95 10.04 -3.05
CA ASN A 4 -8.73 9.56 -3.69
C ASN A 4 -7.91 8.66 -2.75
N ASN A 5 -7.82 9.02 -1.48
CA ASN A 5 -7.08 8.21 -0.50
C ASN A 5 -7.74 6.86 -0.29
N GLN A 6 -9.07 6.81 -0.25
CA GLN A 6 -9.79 5.56 -0.10
C GLN A 6 -9.56 4.64 -1.30
N ALA A 7 -9.61 5.19 -2.51
CA ALA A 7 -9.34 4.43 -3.73
C ALA A 7 -7.90 3.90 -3.75
N GLU A 8 -6.95 4.71 -3.30
CA GLU A 8 -5.55 4.31 -3.21
C GLU A 8 -5.37 3.13 -2.25
N TYR A 9 -5.94 3.22 -1.06
CA TYR A 9 -5.86 2.13 -0.08
C TYR A 9 -6.52 0.86 -0.60
N GLU A 10 -7.65 1.00 -1.27
CA GLU A 10 -8.35 -0.16 -1.82
C GLU A 10 -7.51 -0.87 -2.87
N THR A 11 -6.85 -0.10 -3.74
CA THR A 11 -5.96 -0.65 -4.76
C THR A 11 -4.79 -1.38 -4.12
N ILE A 12 -4.17 -0.76 -3.11
CA ILE A 12 -3.04 -1.36 -2.39
C ILE A 12 -3.48 -2.65 -1.72
N LEU A 13 -4.63 -2.63 -1.06
CA LEU A 13 -5.15 -3.81 -0.36
C LEU A 13 -5.35 -4.97 -1.32
N LYS A 14 -5.94 -4.72 -2.47
CA LYS A 14 -6.15 -5.76 -3.48
C LYS A 14 -4.82 -6.32 -3.99
N GLY A 15 -3.86 -5.44 -4.25
CA GLY A 15 -2.54 -5.87 -4.67
C GLY A 15 -1.83 -6.72 -3.63
N LEU A 16 -1.91 -6.32 -2.37
CA LEU A 16 -1.30 -7.07 -1.27
C LEU A 16 -1.97 -8.44 -1.10
N GLN A 17 -3.29 -8.49 -1.22
CA GLN A 17 -4.02 -9.76 -1.14
C GLN A 17 -3.57 -10.72 -2.23
N HIS A 18 -3.44 -10.22 -3.46
CA HIS A 18 -2.98 -11.05 -4.58
C HIS A 18 -1.56 -11.57 -4.35
N LEU A 19 -0.64 -10.69 -3.95
CA LEU A 19 0.74 -11.09 -3.69
C LEU A 19 0.83 -12.09 -2.54
N HIS A 20 -0.02 -11.95 -1.55
CA HIS A 20 -0.08 -12.90 -0.44
C HIS A 20 -0.57 -14.28 -0.92
N GLU A 21 -1.55 -14.29 -1.82
CA GLU A 21 -2.07 -15.53 -2.38
C GLU A 21 -1.02 -16.29 -3.19
N VAL A 22 -0.20 -15.59 -3.93
CA VAL A 22 0.88 -16.23 -4.71
C VAL A 22 2.12 -16.48 -3.87
N LYS A 23 2.06 -16.20 -2.57
CA LYS A 23 3.13 -16.47 -1.60
C LYS A 23 4.43 -15.74 -1.90
N ALA A 24 4.32 -14.49 -2.35
CA ALA A 24 5.47 -13.65 -2.54
C ALA A 24 6.18 -13.41 -1.20
N GLU A 25 7.49 -13.50 -1.17
CA GLU A 25 8.28 -13.27 0.05
C GLU A 25 8.75 -11.83 0.15
N ALA A 26 9.05 -11.21 -0.98
CA ALA A 26 9.54 -9.85 -1.06
C ALA A 26 8.68 -9.06 -2.02
N ILE A 27 8.31 -7.84 -1.63
CA ILE A 27 7.50 -6.97 -2.48
C ILE A 27 8.04 -5.56 -2.48
N GLU A 28 7.78 -4.84 -3.57
CA GLU A 28 8.04 -3.42 -3.65
C GLU A 28 6.73 -2.72 -3.95
N VAL A 29 6.44 -1.66 -3.20
CA VAL A 29 5.24 -0.86 -3.38
C VAL A 29 5.65 0.50 -3.91
N PHE A 30 5.25 0.81 -5.15
CA PHE A 30 5.50 2.11 -5.77
C PHE A 30 4.20 2.87 -5.86
N ARG A 31 4.17 4.04 -5.24
CA ARG A 31 2.98 4.90 -5.28
C ARG A 31 3.38 6.33 -5.54
N ASP A 32 2.47 7.08 -6.14
CA ASP A 32 2.68 8.51 -6.38
C ASP A 32 2.19 9.38 -5.21
N SER A 33 1.55 8.78 -4.22
CA SER A 33 1.06 9.49 -3.05
C SER A 33 2.03 9.33 -1.89
N GLN A 34 2.75 10.40 -1.56
CA GLN A 34 3.67 10.39 -0.42
C GLN A 34 2.91 10.22 0.90
N LEU A 35 1.70 10.76 0.99
CA LEU A 35 0.88 10.62 2.18
C LEU A 35 0.57 9.15 2.47
N ILE A 36 0.15 8.41 1.46
CA ILE A 36 -0.19 6.99 1.63
C ILE A 36 1.04 6.19 2.01
N ILE A 37 2.17 6.43 1.35
CA ILE A 37 3.43 5.76 1.68
C ILE A 37 3.81 6.03 3.13
N ASN A 38 3.77 7.29 3.55
CA ASN A 38 4.16 7.67 4.91
C ASN A 38 3.23 7.06 5.96
N GLN A 39 1.95 6.92 5.67
CA GLN A 39 1.02 6.24 6.57
C GLN A 39 1.33 4.75 6.67
N LEU A 40 1.60 4.11 5.54
CA LEU A 40 1.87 2.66 5.53
C LEU A 40 3.17 2.29 6.24
N ILE A 41 4.20 3.11 6.14
CA ILE A 41 5.46 2.86 6.83
C ILE A 41 5.46 3.34 8.28
N GLY A 42 4.37 3.98 8.71
CA GLY A 42 4.20 4.37 10.10
C GLY A 42 4.69 5.76 10.47
N LEU A 43 5.12 6.58 9.51
CA LEU A 43 5.55 7.95 9.78
C LEU A 43 4.37 8.86 10.10
N TYR A 44 3.24 8.64 9.47
CA TYR A 44 2.04 9.43 9.71
C TYR A 44 0.93 8.51 10.23
N GLU A 45 0.20 9.02 11.19
CA GLU A 45 -0.92 8.31 11.76
C GLU A 45 -2.14 8.38 10.84
N CYS A 46 -2.87 7.27 10.73
CA CYS A 46 -4.12 7.25 9.99
C CYS A 46 -5.27 7.61 10.92
N LYS A 47 -5.73 8.84 10.84
CA LYS A 47 -6.76 9.36 11.75
C LYS A 47 -8.18 9.25 11.21
N GLU A 48 -8.35 9.08 9.91
CA GLU A 48 -9.66 8.99 9.29
C GLU A 48 -10.27 7.60 9.53
N GLU A 49 -11.45 7.57 10.14
CA GLU A 49 -12.11 6.30 10.43
C GLU A 49 -12.42 5.49 9.17
N THR A 50 -12.78 6.17 8.08
CA THR A 50 -13.07 5.50 6.83
C THR A 50 -11.86 4.81 6.24
N LEU A 51 -10.66 5.29 6.54
CA LEU A 51 -9.42 4.70 6.05
C LEU A 51 -8.81 3.67 7.00
N LYS A 52 -9.17 3.74 8.28
CA LYS A 52 -8.59 2.84 9.29
C LYS A 52 -8.82 1.38 8.99
N GLY A 53 -9.98 1.03 8.48
CA GLY A 53 -10.27 -0.35 8.10
C GLY A 53 -9.32 -0.85 7.02
N TYR A 54 -9.12 -0.05 5.99
CA TYR A 54 -8.17 -0.39 4.94
C TYR A 54 -6.74 -0.43 5.45
N TYR A 55 -6.38 0.57 6.27
CA TYR A 55 -5.05 0.65 6.87
C TYR A 55 -4.74 -0.60 7.70
N ASP A 56 -5.66 -1.00 8.57
CA ASP A 56 -5.47 -2.16 9.43
C ASP A 56 -5.32 -3.45 8.61
N GLU A 57 -6.14 -3.61 7.58
CA GLU A 57 -6.03 -4.78 6.70
C GLU A 57 -4.70 -4.80 5.94
N CYS A 58 -4.26 -3.64 5.45
CA CYS A 58 -2.98 -3.54 4.79
C CYS A 58 -1.84 -3.91 5.75
N GLN A 59 -1.90 -3.43 6.99
CA GLN A 59 -0.88 -3.76 7.98
C GLN A 59 -0.82 -5.25 8.30
N LYS A 60 -1.97 -5.90 8.37
CA LYS A 60 -2.02 -7.35 8.60
C LYS A 60 -1.35 -8.10 7.46
N LEU A 61 -1.64 -7.71 6.22
CA LEU A 61 -1.05 -8.37 5.06
C LEU A 61 0.44 -8.09 4.96
N LEU A 62 0.87 -6.87 5.27
CA LEU A 62 2.28 -6.51 5.22
C LEU A 62 3.12 -7.37 6.16
N LYS A 63 2.57 -7.75 7.31
CA LYS A 63 3.28 -8.61 8.26
C LYS A 63 3.58 -10.00 7.71
N GLY A 64 2.86 -10.43 6.69
CA GLY A 64 3.06 -11.73 6.08
C GLY A 64 4.23 -11.79 5.09
N PHE A 65 4.84 -10.67 4.76
CA PHE A 65 5.96 -10.61 3.83
C PHE A 65 7.29 -10.49 4.58
N LEU A 66 8.32 -11.15 4.06
CA LEU A 66 9.64 -11.11 4.68
C LEU A 66 10.36 -9.79 4.41
N HIS A 67 10.20 -9.25 3.20
CA HIS A 67 10.85 -8.00 2.80
C HIS A 67 9.85 -7.09 2.12
N ILE A 68 9.77 -5.86 2.57
CA ILE A 68 8.86 -4.86 2.02
C ILE A 68 9.63 -3.58 1.77
N SER A 69 9.47 -3.02 0.59
CA SER A 69 10.06 -1.74 0.23
C SER A 69 8.96 -0.82 -0.28
N PHE A 70 8.94 0.42 0.21
CA PHE A 70 8.03 1.45 -0.25
C PHE A 70 8.80 2.54 -0.95
N GLN A 71 8.37 2.92 -2.13
CA GLN A 71 9.03 3.98 -2.88
C GLN A 71 8.02 4.94 -3.49
N HIS A 72 8.33 6.21 -3.39
CA HIS A 72 7.56 7.25 -4.06
C HIS A 72 8.08 7.38 -5.49
N ILE A 73 7.16 7.39 -6.46
CA ILE A 73 7.52 7.51 -7.85
C ILE A 73 6.79 8.70 -8.47
N SER A 74 7.43 9.31 -9.46
CA SER A 74 6.77 10.27 -10.33
C SER A 74 6.10 9.51 -11.48
N ARG A 75 5.15 10.17 -12.15
CA ARG A 75 4.36 9.55 -13.22
C ARG A 75 5.18 9.00 -14.39
N ALA A 76 6.41 9.43 -14.51
CA ALA A 76 7.24 9.08 -15.66
C ALA A 76 8.03 7.79 -15.50
N GLN A 77 7.92 7.10 -14.36
CA GLN A 77 8.81 6.00 -14.02
C GLN A 77 8.10 4.67 -13.79
N THR A 78 7.19 4.31 -14.64
CA THR A 78 6.43 3.09 -14.43
C THR A 78 6.82 2.01 -15.42
N LYS A 79 7.86 1.24 -15.14
CA LYS A 79 8.27 0.14 -16.02
C LYS A 79 8.32 -1.22 -15.36
N LYS A 80 8.03 -1.31 -14.05
CA LYS A 80 8.07 -2.58 -13.33
C LYS A 80 6.69 -3.00 -12.90
N LEU A 81 6.49 -4.32 -12.76
CA LEU A 81 5.27 -4.86 -12.21
C LEU A 81 5.26 -4.61 -10.70
N THR A 82 4.36 -3.78 -10.25
CA THR A 82 4.27 -3.37 -8.86
C THR A 82 2.83 -3.03 -8.50
N ILE A 83 2.62 -2.79 -7.27
CA ILE A 83 1.33 -2.31 -6.81
C ILE A 83 1.27 -0.79 -6.94
#